data_00fe3769e383ce0e5a22f62a91cbebcf
#
_entry.id   00fe3769e383ce0e5a22f62a91cbebcf
#
_cell.length_a   1.000
_cell.length_b   1.000
_cell.length_c   1.000
_cell.angle_alpha   90.00
_cell.angle_beta   90.00
_cell.angle_gamma   90.00
#
_symmetry.space_group_name_H-M   'P 1'
#
loop_
_entity.id
_entity.type
_entity.pdbx_description
1 polymer ?
#
loop_
_entity_poly.entity_id
_entity_poly.type
_entity_poly.pdbx_seq_one_letter_code
_entity_poly.pdbx_strand_id
1 'polypeptide(L)'
;MVNQKTSVSTGNINSNGGNISIGNQYINNIYQSLDWKKMEEDKEKLEKNIQLFESLLLKEENRYNETLIKGLSEAKNDLKNKLKEMEDFKHRILQLAETFLKIEIDSERLQESHKLFLEGKYSEARTILMMKSALNEHDDLLKKRDKLSQDIAENERKLKQKAKESFLLANLQAVNYSIGTSRVDEASKYFQLAIREHKCFEYLISYAGFLRQNNRYRDAEIICQDTISFIKENYKETDEEKQNLAEILTEYVQVLIVFPDRLSFAEEKAREALAIYSSSKIIPLKSIFTFVKVLNELGNVLDELGKYQDAEKFYKKGIGIFEKYRPKNKALLAKILHDYAILLSKDFSRFDEAKECLYKSLKIREDFVITDTDWVIKNISIARTLLSLGNLLSKRNNSWFEARDCYSKSLSILNELSQKGYYGYQREEAKILSNLAGLLNDMAGMDINIYPEAEKAYLLAIDKYKKLEETEPGVYPHHFSRLLQNYGTLLKELGKDQEAEKNFLEAIKILESIEGEENFEVFDDIVLVKANLAELYEKYNKYDKFEELCIDILEKMILLFTNNPQFYERDFKRVIDYINGFCQAHKIKNGKLFDMYANASDLLAKYEQKIRRKLYY
;
A
#
# COMPACT_ATOMS: atom_id res chain seq x y z
N MET A 1 26.40 18.46 -29.50
CA MET A 1 27.70 18.07 -28.89
C MET A 1 27.74 18.56 -27.45
N VAL A 2 27.47 17.72 -26.52
CA VAL A 2 28.04 17.78 -25.14
C VAL A 2 27.91 16.36 -24.61
N ASN A 3 29.04 15.65 -24.55
CA ASN A 3 29.19 14.40 -23.83
C ASN A 3 29.11 14.70 -22.33
N GLN A 4 27.96 14.53 -21.71
CA GLN A 4 27.89 14.37 -20.27
C GLN A 4 28.04 12.86 -19.94
N LYS A 5 29.28 12.47 -19.65
CA LYS A 5 29.55 11.27 -18.87
C LYS A 5 28.97 11.50 -17.48
N THR A 6 27.79 11.00 -17.23
CA THR A 6 27.25 10.87 -15.88
C THR A 6 28.11 9.88 -15.12
N SER A 7 28.98 10.42 -14.25
CA SER A 7 29.68 9.63 -13.25
C SER A 7 28.66 9.17 -12.22
N VAL A 8 28.24 7.91 -12.30
CA VAL A 8 27.44 7.26 -11.26
C VAL A 8 28.37 7.02 -10.08
N SER A 9 28.12 7.73 -8.98
CA SER A 9 28.81 7.49 -7.70
C SER A 9 28.37 6.10 -7.19
N THR A 10 29.28 5.16 -7.15
CA THR A 10 29.12 3.86 -6.55
C THR A 10 29.00 4.01 -5.04
N GLY A 11 27.78 3.87 -4.50
CA GLY A 11 27.58 3.77 -3.05
C GLY A 11 28.28 2.54 -2.49
N ASN A 12 29.04 2.73 -1.41
CA ASN A 12 29.80 1.71 -0.73
C ASN A 12 28.93 0.55 -0.24
N ILE A 13 29.05 -0.61 -0.88
CA ILE A 13 28.67 -1.89 -0.30
C ILE A 13 29.83 -2.30 0.60
N ASN A 14 29.71 -2.04 1.90
CA ASN A 14 30.70 -2.42 2.89
C ASN A 14 30.47 -3.87 3.33
N SER A 15 31.21 -4.78 2.72
CA SER A 15 31.67 -6.01 3.37
C SER A 15 32.99 -6.43 2.72
N ASN A 16 34.08 -6.35 3.49
CA ASN A 16 35.42 -6.88 3.19
C ASN A 16 35.87 -6.82 1.71
N GLY A 17 36.61 -5.81 1.36
CA GLY A 17 37.55 -5.66 0.21
C GLY A 17 37.27 -6.28 -1.17
N GLY A 18 36.37 -7.24 -1.29
CA GLY A 18 36.02 -7.97 -2.52
C GLY A 18 34.76 -7.47 -3.24
N ASN A 19 33.85 -6.79 -2.55
CA ASN A 19 32.50 -6.52 -3.07
C ASN A 19 32.40 -5.31 -4.03
N ILE A 20 33.32 -4.37 -4.01
CA ILE A 20 33.29 -3.20 -4.93
C ILE A 20 33.64 -3.63 -6.37
N SER A 21 34.55 -4.59 -6.51
CA SER A 21 34.93 -5.17 -7.81
C SER A 21 33.78 -5.95 -8.46
N ILE A 22 32.98 -6.66 -7.64
CA ILE A 22 31.85 -7.49 -8.09
C ILE A 22 30.69 -6.61 -8.59
N GLY A 23 30.34 -5.55 -7.86
CA GLY A 23 29.25 -4.63 -8.27
C GLY A 23 29.52 -3.96 -9.64
N ASN A 24 30.75 -3.51 -9.88
CA ASN A 24 31.15 -2.94 -11.16
C ASN A 24 31.13 -3.95 -12.31
N GLN A 25 31.44 -5.22 -12.03
CA GLN A 25 31.37 -6.29 -13.02
C GLN A 25 29.92 -6.56 -13.46
N TYR A 26 28.98 -6.62 -12.51
CA TYR A 26 27.55 -6.80 -12.84
C TYR A 26 27.01 -5.63 -13.68
N ILE A 27 27.35 -4.40 -13.31
CA ILE A 27 26.92 -3.21 -14.06
C ILE A 27 27.46 -3.25 -15.50
N ASN A 28 28.74 -3.59 -15.70
CA ASN A 28 29.31 -3.71 -17.02
C ASN A 28 28.64 -4.82 -17.84
N ASN A 29 28.31 -5.95 -17.21
CA ASN A 29 27.66 -7.07 -17.88
C ASN A 29 26.21 -6.77 -18.27
N ILE A 30 25.50 -5.93 -17.51
CA ILE A 30 24.17 -5.41 -17.89
C ILE A 30 24.26 -4.70 -19.25
N TYR A 31 25.18 -3.74 -19.40
CA TYR A 31 25.35 -2.98 -20.63
C TYR A 31 25.84 -3.81 -21.84
N GLN A 32 26.46 -4.95 -21.58
CA GLN A 32 26.92 -5.87 -22.62
C GLN A 32 25.89 -6.94 -22.98
N SER A 33 24.85 -7.12 -22.16
CA SER A 33 23.82 -8.15 -22.36
C SER A 33 23.05 -7.94 -23.67
N LEU A 34 22.60 -9.04 -24.26
CA LEU A 34 21.75 -8.99 -25.47
C LEU A 34 20.43 -8.27 -25.21
N ASP A 35 19.87 -8.48 -24.03
CA ASP A 35 18.61 -7.84 -23.61
C ASP A 35 18.77 -6.32 -23.54
N TRP A 36 19.86 -5.82 -22.96
CA TRP A 36 20.17 -4.39 -22.90
C TRP A 36 20.40 -3.79 -24.30
N LYS A 37 21.21 -4.44 -25.12
CA LYS A 37 21.49 -3.98 -26.49
C LYS A 37 20.22 -3.87 -27.33
N LYS A 38 19.32 -4.85 -27.20
CA LYS A 38 18.02 -4.80 -27.85
C LYS A 38 17.18 -3.61 -27.40
N MET A 39 17.18 -3.33 -26.09
CA MET A 39 16.49 -2.16 -25.54
C MET A 39 17.12 -0.84 -26.02
N GLU A 40 18.45 -0.76 -26.16
CA GLU A 40 19.15 0.39 -26.75
C GLU A 40 18.80 0.59 -28.21
N GLU A 41 18.75 -0.48 -29.01
CA GLU A 41 18.32 -0.41 -30.42
C GLU A 41 16.87 0.12 -30.53
N ASP A 42 15.97 -0.34 -29.66
CA ASP A 42 14.58 0.13 -29.66
C ASP A 42 14.49 1.60 -29.23
N LYS A 43 15.28 2.01 -28.25
CA LYS A 43 15.40 3.41 -27.80
C LYS A 43 15.90 4.28 -28.95
N GLU A 44 16.97 3.88 -29.66
CA GLU A 44 17.50 4.62 -30.79
C GLU A 44 16.48 4.77 -31.94
N LYS A 45 15.67 3.73 -32.19
CA LYS A 45 14.57 3.83 -33.20
C LYS A 45 13.56 4.89 -32.79
N LEU A 46 13.18 4.93 -31.52
CA LEU A 46 12.24 5.91 -30.96
C LEU A 46 12.82 7.33 -31.02
N GLU A 47 14.11 7.51 -30.70
CA GLU A 47 14.82 8.79 -30.80
C GLU A 47 14.86 9.29 -32.25
N LYS A 48 15.13 8.40 -33.24
CA LYS A 48 15.09 8.73 -34.68
C LYS A 48 13.68 9.13 -35.12
N ASN A 49 12.65 8.44 -34.64
CA ASN A 49 11.26 8.80 -34.95
C ASN A 49 10.89 10.18 -34.38
N ILE A 50 11.31 10.50 -33.18
CA ILE A 50 11.11 11.82 -32.57
C ILE A 50 11.77 12.90 -33.39
N GLN A 51 13.05 12.70 -33.78
CA GLN A 51 13.78 13.64 -34.64
C GLN A 51 13.09 13.84 -36.01
N LEU A 52 12.54 12.77 -36.59
CA LEU A 52 11.77 12.84 -37.81
C LEU A 52 10.52 13.70 -37.66
N PHE A 53 9.70 13.43 -36.61
CA PHE A 53 8.50 14.23 -36.32
C PHE A 53 8.86 15.70 -36.06
N GLU A 54 9.90 15.96 -35.28
CA GLU A 54 10.36 17.32 -34.98
C GLU A 54 10.82 18.03 -36.27
N SER A 55 11.55 17.35 -37.17
CA SER A 55 11.97 17.90 -38.44
C SER A 55 10.82 18.20 -39.41
N LEU A 56 9.76 17.36 -39.38
CA LEU A 56 8.56 17.58 -40.18
C LEU A 56 7.73 18.76 -39.67
N LEU A 57 7.65 18.94 -38.36
CA LEU A 57 6.92 20.05 -37.70
C LEU A 57 7.64 21.40 -37.85
N LEU A 58 8.96 21.41 -38.14
CA LEU A 58 9.71 22.64 -38.42
C LEU A 58 9.36 23.28 -39.77
N LYS A 59 8.74 22.52 -40.70
CA LYS A 59 8.27 23.06 -41.96
C LYS A 59 7.01 23.90 -41.71
N GLU A 60 6.94 25.10 -42.27
CA GLU A 60 5.82 26.04 -42.04
C GLU A 60 4.43 25.43 -42.33
N GLU A 61 4.34 24.61 -43.40
CA GLU A 61 3.13 23.91 -43.83
C GLU A 61 2.59 22.88 -42.81
N ASN A 62 3.46 22.38 -41.91
CA ASN A 62 3.13 21.33 -40.96
C ASN A 62 3.05 21.80 -39.49
N ARG A 63 3.27 23.09 -39.23
CA ARG A 63 3.44 23.65 -37.87
C ARG A 63 2.26 23.39 -36.92
N TYR A 64 1.05 23.26 -37.47
CA TYR A 64 -0.19 23.01 -36.69
C TYR A 64 -0.84 21.67 -37.08
N ASN A 65 -0.10 20.76 -37.68
CA ASN A 65 -0.63 19.46 -38.06
C ASN A 65 -0.84 18.59 -36.83
N GLU A 66 -2.11 18.45 -36.41
CA GLU A 66 -2.51 17.71 -35.20
C GLU A 66 -2.04 16.25 -35.23
N THR A 67 -2.04 15.60 -36.39
CA THR A 67 -1.57 14.20 -36.52
C THR A 67 -0.08 14.08 -36.24
N LEU A 68 0.74 15.02 -36.75
CA LEU A 68 2.19 15.03 -36.48
C LEU A 68 2.48 15.40 -35.01
N ILE A 69 1.73 16.34 -34.44
CA ILE A 69 1.86 16.73 -33.02
C ILE A 69 1.50 15.54 -32.13
N LYS A 70 0.42 14.84 -32.43
CA LYS A 70 0.00 13.63 -31.71
C LYS A 70 1.05 12.53 -31.83
N GLY A 71 1.54 12.26 -33.06
CA GLY A 71 2.59 11.26 -33.29
C GLY A 71 3.89 11.57 -32.54
N LEU A 72 4.29 12.85 -32.49
CA LEU A 72 5.43 13.29 -31.69
C LEU A 72 5.21 13.05 -30.18
N SER A 73 4.03 13.34 -29.69
CA SER A 73 3.66 13.14 -28.28
C SER A 73 3.68 11.64 -27.91
N GLU A 74 3.12 10.79 -28.78
CA GLU A 74 3.13 9.33 -28.62
C GLU A 74 4.58 8.80 -28.65
N ALA A 75 5.38 9.20 -29.64
CA ALA A 75 6.78 8.77 -29.75
C ALA A 75 7.63 9.22 -28.52
N LYS A 76 7.40 10.43 -28.00
CA LYS A 76 8.06 10.91 -26.77
C LYS A 76 7.63 10.10 -25.55
N ASN A 77 6.36 9.72 -25.47
CA ASN A 77 5.86 8.87 -24.41
C ASN A 77 6.45 7.45 -24.49
N ASP A 78 6.53 6.89 -25.70
CA ASP A 78 7.13 5.57 -25.94
C ASP A 78 8.63 5.57 -25.61
N LEU A 79 9.37 6.62 -25.97
CA LEU A 79 10.78 6.77 -25.56
C LEU A 79 10.90 6.82 -24.02
N LYS A 80 10.04 7.57 -23.39
CA LYS A 80 10.01 7.68 -21.92
C LYS A 80 9.72 6.32 -21.27
N ASN A 81 8.79 5.54 -21.83
CA ASN A 81 8.49 4.18 -21.37
C ASN A 81 9.67 3.24 -21.59
N LYS A 82 10.38 3.35 -22.72
CA LYS A 82 11.56 2.53 -23.02
C LYS A 82 12.74 2.85 -22.09
N LEU A 83 13.04 4.12 -21.85
CA LEU A 83 14.08 4.54 -20.88
C LEU A 83 13.82 3.96 -19.49
N LYS A 84 12.59 3.93 -19.12
CA LYS A 84 12.07 3.36 -17.92
C LYS A 84 12.28 1.84 -17.83
N GLU A 85 11.89 1.11 -18.87
CA GLU A 85 12.10 -0.33 -18.97
C GLU A 85 13.59 -0.69 -18.80
N MET A 86 14.48 0.11 -19.38
CA MET A 86 15.92 -0.06 -19.27
C MET A 86 16.43 0.14 -17.83
N GLU A 87 15.97 1.17 -17.13
CA GLU A 87 16.31 1.44 -15.73
C GLU A 87 15.81 0.32 -14.82
N ASP A 88 14.58 -0.13 -15.04
CA ASP A 88 13.97 -1.25 -14.33
C ASP A 88 14.72 -2.56 -14.53
N PHE A 89 15.12 -2.84 -15.76
CA PHE A 89 15.91 -4.02 -16.09
C PHE A 89 17.23 -4.03 -15.31
N LYS A 90 17.97 -2.92 -15.34
CA LYS A 90 19.23 -2.75 -14.62
C LYS A 90 19.05 -3.01 -13.11
N HIS A 91 18.04 -2.40 -12.54
CA HIS A 91 17.73 -2.53 -11.11
C HIS A 91 17.47 -3.99 -10.71
N ARG A 92 16.68 -4.71 -11.49
CA ARG A 92 16.33 -6.12 -11.23
C ARG A 92 17.53 -7.04 -11.31
N ILE A 93 18.42 -6.79 -12.28
CA ILE A 93 19.63 -7.60 -12.39
C ILE A 93 20.55 -7.43 -11.17
N LEU A 94 20.63 -6.22 -10.60
CA LEU A 94 21.39 -5.98 -9.38
C LEU A 94 20.78 -6.70 -8.17
N GLN A 95 19.44 -6.71 -8.02
CA GLN A 95 18.79 -7.50 -6.97
C GLN A 95 19.06 -8.99 -7.10
N LEU A 96 19.07 -9.49 -8.34
CA LEU A 96 19.40 -10.88 -8.63
C LEU A 96 20.85 -11.22 -8.29
N ALA A 97 21.77 -10.30 -8.57
CA ALA A 97 23.16 -10.45 -8.18
C ALA A 97 23.30 -10.61 -6.66
N GLU A 98 22.58 -9.82 -5.87
CA GLU A 98 22.55 -9.98 -4.41
C GLU A 98 21.98 -11.34 -3.98
N THR A 99 20.99 -11.86 -4.70
CA THR A 99 20.40 -13.18 -4.42
C THR A 99 21.44 -14.28 -4.70
N PHE A 100 22.17 -14.21 -5.81
CA PHE A 100 23.24 -15.16 -6.11
C PHE A 100 24.37 -15.13 -5.05
N LEU A 101 24.69 -13.95 -4.50
CA LEU A 101 25.69 -13.81 -3.44
C LEU A 101 25.26 -14.45 -2.11
N LYS A 102 23.97 -14.60 -1.86
CA LYS A 102 23.41 -15.19 -0.63
C LYS A 102 23.18 -16.70 -0.72
N ILE A 103 23.08 -17.25 -1.92
CA ILE A 103 22.79 -18.67 -2.16
C ILE A 103 24.11 -19.44 -2.34
N GLU A 104 24.24 -20.57 -1.67
CA GLU A 104 25.34 -21.51 -1.91
C GLU A 104 25.17 -22.18 -3.28
N ILE A 105 26.12 -21.94 -4.19
CA ILE A 105 26.07 -22.40 -5.58
C ILE A 105 26.74 -23.77 -5.65
N ASP A 106 26.00 -24.82 -5.33
CA ASP A 106 26.50 -26.19 -5.14
C ASP A 106 26.02 -27.19 -6.21
N SER A 107 25.14 -26.77 -7.14
CA SER A 107 24.74 -27.61 -8.28
C SER A 107 25.34 -27.12 -9.60
N GLU A 108 25.59 -28.07 -10.55
CA GLU A 108 26.09 -27.72 -11.90
C GLU A 108 25.19 -26.72 -12.60
N ARG A 109 23.87 -26.85 -12.47
CA ARG A 109 22.90 -25.90 -13.06
C ARG A 109 22.98 -24.52 -12.42
N LEU A 110 23.12 -24.44 -11.10
CA LEU A 110 23.32 -23.17 -10.42
C LEU A 110 24.64 -22.52 -10.83
N GLN A 111 25.73 -23.32 -10.96
CA GLN A 111 27.02 -22.82 -11.43
C GLN A 111 26.94 -22.31 -12.86
N GLU A 112 26.31 -23.05 -13.76
CA GLU A 112 26.15 -22.65 -15.16
C GLU A 112 25.20 -21.45 -15.30
N SER A 113 24.09 -21.44 -14.58
CA SER A 113 23.17 -20.29 -14.53
C SER A 113 23.87 -19.04 -13.98
N HIS A 114 24.64 -19.19 -12.89
CA HIS A 114 25.42 -18.09 -12.34
C HIS A 114 26.50 -17.58 -13.30
N LYS A 115 27.18 -18.48 -13.99
CA LYS A 115 28.16 -18.13 -15.04
C LYS A 115 27.50 -17.32 -16.16
N LEU A 116 26.38 -17.80 -16.70
CA LEU A 116 25.62 -17.10 -17.72
C LEU A 116 25.08 -15.74 -17.24
N PHE A 117 24.65 -15.68 -15.98
CA PHE A 117 24.26 -14.44 -15.34
C PHE A 117 25.41 -13.43 -15.27
N LEU A 118 26.62 -13.89 -14.88
CA LEU A 118 27.84 -13.08 -14.90
C LEU A 118 28.26 -12.63 -16.30
N GLU A 119 27.92 -13.40 -17.34
CA GLU A 119 28.14 -13.03 -18.74
C GLU A 119 27.05 -12.09 -19.32
N GLY A 120 26.06 -11.72 -18.53
CA GLY A 120 24.92 -10.89 -19.00
C GLY A 120 23.91 -11.63 -19.87
N LYS A 121 23.95 -12.96 -19.92
CA LYS A 121 23.06 -13.83 -20.69
C LYS A 121 21.85 -14.26 -19.84
N TYR A 122 21.04 -13.30 -19.43
CA TYR A 122 19.99 -13.50 -18.41
C TYR A 122 18.88 -14.45 -18.86
N SER A 123 18.49 -14.38 -20.13
CA SER A 123 17.49 -15.30 -20.72
C SER A 123 18.01 -16.75 -20.76
N GLU A 124 19.28 -16.94 -21.05
CA GLU A 124 19.91 -18.27 -21.07
C GLU A 124 20.07 -18.80 -19.64
N ALA A 125 20.51 -17.98 -18.69
CA ALA A 125 20.60 -18.34 -17.27
C ALA A 125 19.25 -18.83 -16.71
N ARG A 126 18.16 -18.15 -17.07
CA ARG A 126 16.78 -18.55 -16.74
C ARG A 126 16.43 -19.89 -17.39
N THR A 127 16.77 -20.06 -18.65
CA THR A 127 16.44 -21.27 -19.42
C THR A 127 17.10 -22.51 -18.81
N ILE A 128 18.35 -22.40 -18.34
CA ILE A 128 19.07 -23.50 -17.65
C ILE A 128 18.28 -23.97 -16.40
N LEU A 129 17.77 -23.02 -15.60
CA LEU A 129 17.00 -23.36 -14.40
C LEU A 129 15.59 -23.88 -14.72
N MET A 130 14.99 -23.44 -15.84
CA MET A 130 13.65 -23.81 -16.28
C MET A 130 13.61 -25.09 -17.12
N MET A 131 14.75 -25.76 -17.40
CA MET A 131 14.75 -26.95 -18.24
C MET A 131 13.77 -28.01 -17.72
N LYS A 132 13.00 -28.57 -18.65
CA LYS A 132 11.95 -29.58 -18.40
C LYS A 132 12.49 -30.80 -17.62
N SER A 133 13.79 -31.13 -17.80
CA SER A 133 14.50 -32.14 -17.03
C SER A 133 14.50 -31.84 -15.51
N ALA A 134 14.53 -30.57 -15.12
CA ALA A 134 14.54 -30.17 -13.71
C ALA A 134 13.24 -30.54 -12.98
N LEU A 135 12.10 -30.39 -13.63
CA LEU A 135 10.79 -30.77 -13.09
C LEU A 135 10.61 -32.28 -13.02
N ASN A 136 11.06 -33.01 -14.07
CA ASN A 136 10.99 -34.49 -14.09
C ASN A 136 11.88 -35.09 -13.01
N GLU A 137 13.12 -34.58 -12.83
CA GLU A 137 14.03 -35.01 -11.76
C GLU A 137 13.44 -34.76 -10.37
N HIS A 138 12.72 -33.63 -10.21
CA HIS A 138 12.01 -33.31 -8.96
C HIS A 138 10.98 -34.40 -8.61
N ASP A 139 10.10 -34.73 -9.56
CA ASP A 139 9.07 -35.75 -9.36
C ASP A 139 9.66 -37.15 -9.09
N ASP A 140 10.76 -37.50 -9.75
CA ASP A 140 11.46 -38.76 -9.52
C ASP A 140 12.14 -38.82 -8.15
N LEU A 141 12.74 -37.70 -7.70
CA LEU A 141 13.35 -37.61 -6.37
C LEU A 141 12.29 -37.65 -5.25
N LEU A 142 11.13 -37.02 -5.44
CA LEU A 142 10.03 -37.11 -4.49
C LEU A 142 9.48 -38.55 -4.38
N LYS A 143 9.27 -39.23 -5.53
CA LYS A 143 8.83 -40.63 -5.54
C LYS A 143 9.86 -41.57 -4.91
N LYS A 144 11.16 -41.33 -5.13
CA LYS A 144 12.24 -42.08 -4.49
C LYS A 144 12.30 -41.87 -2.99
N ARG A 145 12.09 -40.62 -2.52
CA ARG A 145 12.03 -40.32 -1.08
C ARG A 145 10.98 -41.15 -0.36
N ASP A 146 9.83 -41.33 -0.98
CA ASP A 146 8.71 -42.05 -0.38
C ASP A 146 8.91 -43.58 -0.39
N LYS A 147 9.88 -44.07 -1.14
CA LYS A 147 10.13 -45.52 -1.33
C LYS A 147 11.35 -46.14 -0.63
N LEU A 148 12.33 -45.38 -0.20
CA LEU A 148 13.61 -45.95 0.22
C LEU A 148 14.20 -45.30 1.48
N SER A 149 14.33 -46.07 2.57
CA SER A 149 14.92 -45.63 3.83
C SER A 149 16.49 -45.61 3.84
N GLN A 150 17.14 -46.13 2.82
CA GLN A 150 18.61 -46.24 2.80
C GLN A 150 19.37 -45.13 2.03
N ASP A 151 18.70 -44.39 1.11
CA ASP A 151 19.32 -43.29 0.36
C ASP A 151 18.76 -41.89 0.76
N ILE A 152 18.20 -41.78 1.96
CA ILE A 152 17.53 -40.57 2.43
C ILE A 152 18.47 -39.36 2.39
N ALA A 153 19.66 -39.49 2.92
CA ALA A 153 20.60 -38.35 3.06
C ALA A 153 21.03 -37.74 1.70
N GLU A 154 21.30 -38.60 0.71
CA GLU A 154 21.67 -38.10 -0.63
C GLU A 154 20.49 -37.49 -1.38
N ASN A 155 19.31 -38.13 -1.27
CA ASN A 155 18.09 -37.57 -1.88
C ASN A 155 17.68 -36.25 -1.22
N GLU A 156 17.81 -36.14 0.10
CA GLU A 156 17.55 -34.85 0.80
C GLU A 156 18.54 -33.78 0.36
N ARG A 157 19.80 -34.09 0.16
CA ARG A 157 20.78 -33.15 -0.38
C ARG A 157 20.39 -32.68 -1.77
N LYS A 158 19.98 -33.62 -2.65
CA LYS A 158 19.53 -33.28 -4.01
C LYS A 158 18.26 -32.45 -4.00
N LEU A 159 17.29 -32.76 -3.12
CA LEU A 159 16.08 -31.96 -2.94
C LEU A 159 16.40 -30.54 -2.46
N LYS A 160 17.33 -30.40 -1.51
CA LYS A 160 17.78 -29.10 -1.02
C LYS A 160 18.47 -28.26 -2.10
N GLN A 161 19.24 -28.89 -3.00
CA GLN A 161 19.80 -28.21 -4.17
C GLN A 161 18.70 -27.74 -5.14
N LYS A 162 17.71 -28.59 -5.43
CA LYS A 162 16.55 -28.23 -6.25
C LYS A 162 15.73 -27.09 -5.65
N ALA A 163 15.53 -27.10 -4.34
CA ALA A 163 14.83 -26.04 -3.64
C ALA A 163 15.52 -24.67 -3.83
N LYS A 164 16.84 -24.61 -3.81
CA LYS A 164 17.60 -23.39 -4.09
C LYS A 164 17.38 -22.90 -5.53
N GLU A 165 17.38 -23.82 -6.51
CA GLU A 165 17.10 -23.50 -7.90
C GLU A 165 15.67 -22.93 -8.06
N SER A 166 14.68 -23.59 -7.44
CA SER A 166 13.28 -23.17 -7.45
C SER A 166 13.09 -21.82 -6.74
N PHE A 167 13.74 -21.59 -5.61
CA PHE A 167 13.70 -20.33 -4.88
C PHE A 167 14.30 -19.18 -5.68
N LEU A 168 15.45 -19.42 -6.33
CA LEU A 168 16.06 -18.43 -7.21
C LEU A 168 15.16 -18.13 -8.41
N LEU A 169 14.54 -19.16 -9.00
CA LEU A 169 13.60 -18.99 -10.11
C LEU A 169 12.34 -18.23 -9.67
N ALA A 170 11.83 -18.47 -8.46
CA ALA A 170 10.73 -17.69 -7.89
C ALA A 170 11.07 -16.19 -7.83
N ASN A 171 12.28 -15.86 -7.34
CA ASN A 171 12.74 -14.47 -7.29
C ASN A 171 12.95 -13.87 -8.70
N LEU A 172 13.44 -14.66 -9.65
CA LEU A 172 13.55 -14.24 -11.06
C LEU A 172 12.19 -13.95 -11.69
N GLN A 173 11.19 -14.81 -11.44
CA GLN A 173 9.83 -14.56 -11.91
C GLN A 173 9.17 -13.39 -11.20
N ALA A 174 9.40 -13.22 -9.91
CA ALA A 174 8.90 -12.08 -9.13
C ALA A 174 9.31 -10.72 -9.73
N VAL A 175 10.45 -10.66 -10.41
CA VAL A 175 10.97 -9.46 -11.09
C VAL A 175 10.76 -9.47 -12.61
N ASN A 176 10.07 -10.47 -13.16
CA ASN A 176 9.78 -10.57 -14.59
C ASN A 176 8.50 -9.78 -14.96
N TYR A 177 8.60 -8.46 -15.02
CA TYR A 177 7.44 -7.60 -15.31
C TYR A 177 6.96 -7.68 -16.78
N SER A 178 7.72 -8.29 -17.67
CA SER A 178 7.32 -8.46 -19.08
C SER A 178 6.06 -9.30 -19.26
N ILE A 179 5.73 -10.15 -18.27
CA ILE A 179 4.52 -10.99 -18.26
C ILE A 179 3.34 -10.38 -17.48
N GLY A 180 3.45 -9.12 -17.08
CA GLY A 180 2.35 -8.40 -16.40
C GLY A 180 1.97 -9.00 -15.05
N THR A 181 0.66 -9.07 -14.78
CA THR A 181 0.12 -9.56 -13.51
C THR A 181 0.34 -11.06 -13.29
N SER A 182 0.48 -11.87 -14.35
CA SER A 182 0.76 -13.31 -14.25
C SER A 182 2.10 -13.61 -13.57
N ARG A 183 2.98 -12.61 -13.45
CA ARG A 183 4.22 -12.65 -12.67
C ARG A 183 4.03 -13.16 -11.24
N VAL A 184 2.95 -12.72 -10.59
CA VAL A 184 2.68 -13.07 -9.18
C VAL A 184 2.35 -14.55 -9.05
N ASP A 185 1.54 -15.08 -9.95
CA ASP A 185 1.16 -16.49 -9.94
C ASP A 185 2.33 -17.39 -10.34
N GLU A 186 3.11 -16.98 -11.35
CA GLU A 186 4.31 -17.72 -11.75
C GLU A 186 5.38 -17.75 -10.65
N ALA A 187 5.66 -16.61 -10.00
CA ALA A 187 6.57 -16.57 -8.87
C ALA A 187 6.07 -17.42 -7.71
N SER A 188 4.78 -17.34 -7.38
CA SER A 188 4.14 -18.13 -6.32
C SER A 188 4.30 -19.63 -6.56
N LYS A 189 4.14 -20.10 -7.79
CA LYS A 189 4.34 -21.50 -8.17
C LYS A 189 5.76 -22.00 -7.83
N TYR A 190 6.78 -21.19 -8.11
CA TYR A 190 8.17 -21.59 -7.81
C TYR A 190 8.53 -21.42 -6.33
N PHE A 191 7.94 -20.46 -5.61
CA PHE A 191 8.07 -20.41 -4.14
C PHE A 191 7.46 -21.66 -3.50
N GLN A 192 6.27 -22.08 -3.92
CA GLN A 192 5.64 -23.31 -3.44
C GLN A 192 6.48 -24.56 -3.78
N LEU A 193 7.08 -24.60 -4.97
CA LEU A 193 7.96 -25.68 -5.35
C LEU A 193 9.20 -25.75 -4.46
N ALA A 194 9.87 -24.61 -4.21
CA ALA A 194 11.01 -24.54 -3.31
C ALA A 194 10.67 -25.01 -1.89
N ILE A 195 9.52 -24.59 -1.36
CA ILE A 195 9.04 -25.00 -0.03
C ILE A 195 8.71 -26.50 0.00
N ARG A 196 8.13 -27.04 -1.06
CA ARG A 196 7.82 -28.48 -1.18
C ARG A 196 9.08 -29.34 -1.26
N GLU A 197 10.11 -28.85 -1.96
CA GLU A 197 11.42 -29.53 -2.10
C GLU A 197 12.22 -29.50 -0.81
N HIS A 198 12.25 -28.36 -0.14
CA HIS A 198 12.93 -28.19 1.14
C HIS A 198 12.25 -27.08 1.95
N LYS A 199 11.43 -27.48 2.93
CA LYS A 199 10.75 -26.53 3.80
C LYS A 199 11.74 -25.92 4.79
N CYS A 200 12.02 -24.61 4.65
CA CYS A 200 12.88 -23.87 5.57
C CYS A 200 12.33 -22.47 5.82
N PHE A 201 12.77 -21.86 6.92
CA PHE A 201 12.28 -20.53 7.33
C PHE A 201 12.49 -19.47 6.26
N GLU A 202 13.66 -19.42 5.63
CA GLU A 202 14.02 -18.41 4.62
C GLU A 202 13.05 -18.40 3.45
N TYR A 203 12.64 -19.57 2.93
CA TYR A 203 11.72 -19.66 1.80
C TYR A 203 10.29 -19.27 2.20
N LEU A 204 9.88 -19.70 3.38
CA LEU A 204 8.55 -19.42 3.91
C LEU A 204 8.35 -17.92 4.20
N ILE A 205 9.29 -17.28 4.90
CA ILE A 205 9.20 -15.84 5.22
C ILE A 205 9.29 -14.98 3.97
N SER A 206 10.15 -15.39 3.00
CA SER A 206 10.28 -14.68 1.72
C SER A 206 8.99 -14.76 0.91
N TYR A 207 8.35 -15.94 0.89
CA TYR A 207 7.07 -16.12 0.19
C TYR A 207 5.93 -15.36 0.85
N ALA A 208 5.81 -15.39 2.18
CA ALA A 208 4.83 -14.60 2.92
C ALA A 208 4.97 -13.10 2.62
N GLY A 209 6.20 -12.58 2.68
CA GLY A 209 6.50 -11.19 2.36
C GLY A 209 6.17 -10.83 0.91
N PHE A 210 6.48 -11.71 -0.04
CA PHE A 210 6.14 -11.53 -1.46
C PHE A 210 4.62 -11.46 -1.68
N LEU A 211 3.86 -12.36 -1.09
CA LEU A 211 2.40 -12.37 -1.18
C LEU A 211 1.78 -11.10 -0.60
N ARG A 212 2.22 -10.69 0.60
CA ARG A 212 1.75 -9.45 1.23
C ARG A 212 2.06 -8.21 0.38
N GLN A 213 3.27 -8.11 -0.18
CA GLN A 213 3.67 -7.00 -1.05
C GLN A 213 2.85 -6.92 -2.35
N ASN A 214 2.26 -8.03 -2.78
CA ASN A 214 1.39 -8.11 -3.95
C ASN A 214 -0.11 -8.20 -3.57
N ASN A 215 -0.50 -7.75 -2.38
CA ASN A 215 -1.88 -7.70 -1.86
C ASN A 215 -2.59 -9.06 -1.74
N ARG A 216 -1.85 -10.19 -1.81
CA ARG A 216 -2.37 -11.55 -1.63
C ARG A 216 -2.43 -11.88 -0.13
N TYR A 217 -3.15 -11.06 0.65
CA TYR A 217 -3.15 -11.13 2.12
C TYR A 217 -3.66 -12.45 2.68
N ARG A 218 -4.71 -13.05 2.08
CA ARG A 218 -5.24 -14.36 2.52
C ARG A 218 -4.23 -15.47 2.32
N ASP A 219 -3.56 -15.47 1.18
CA ASP A 219 -2.51 -16.46 0.89
C ASP A 219 -1.30 -16.25 1.81
N ALA A 220 -0.93 -14.99 2.05
CA ALA A 220 0.14 -14.64 3.00
C ALA A 220 -0.18 -15.11 4.42
N GLU A 221 -1.44 -14.99 4.87
CA GLU A 221 -1.90 -15.47 6.17
C GLU A 221 -1.67 -16.99 6.31
N ILE A 222 -2.06 -17.77 5.30
CA ILE A 222 -1.87 -19.23 5.29
C ILE A 222 -0.38 -19.57 5.44
N ILE A 223 0.49 -18.90 4.67
CA ILE A 223 1.94 -19.15 4.74
C ILE A 223 2.51 -18.73 6.09
N CYS A 224 2.06 -17.62 6.69
CA CYS A 224 2.49 -17.22 8.03
C CYS A 224 2.10 -18.27 9.08
N GLN A 225 0.87 -18.78 9.05
CA GLN A 225 0.39 -19.82 9.97
C GLN A 225 1.18 -21.13 9.79
N ASP A 226 1.40 -21.56 8.54
CA ASP A 226 2.21 -22.75 8.23
C ASP A 226 3.66 -22.58 8.71
N THR A 227 4.23 -21.38 8.58
CA THR A 227 5.59 -21.08 9.05
C THR A 227 5.69 -21.12 10.58
N ILE A 228 4.70 -20.55 11.28
CA ILE A 228 4.66 -20.59 12.75
C ILE A 228 4.54 -22.03 13.24
N SER A 229 3.68 -22.83 12.62
CA SER A 229 3.52 -24.26 12.94
C SER A 229 4.83 -25.02 12.71
N PHE A 230 5.47 -24.82 11.55
CA PHE A 230 6.75 -25.44 11.21
C PHE A 230 7.85 -25.10 12.22
N ILE A 231 7.95 -23.83 12.65
CA ILE A 231 8.94 -23.45 13.68
C ILE A 231 8.61 -24.13 15.00
N LYS A 232 7.34 -24.11 15.46
CA LYS A 232 6.92 -24.69 16.74
C LYS A 232 7.12 -26.21 16.80
N GLU A 233 6.91 -26.91 15.70
CA GLU A 233 7.14 -28.36 15.60
C GLU A 233 8.63 -28.75 15.67
N ASN A 234 9.51 -27.88 15.20
CA ASN A 234 10.95 -28.10 15.14
C ASN A 234 11.74 -27.29 16.20
N TYR A 235 11.05 -26.71 17.20
CA TYR A 235 11.59 -25.73 18.11
C TYR A 235 12.62 -26.34 19.10
N LYS A 236 13.87 -25.87 19.03
CA LYS A 236 15.00 -26.28 19.88
C LYS A 236 15.42 -25.21 20.88
N GLU A 237 14.64 -24.14 21.05
CA GLU A 237 14.89 -23.00 21.94
C GLU A 237 16.22 -22.24 21.65
N THR A 238 16.75 -22.34 20.44
CA THR A 238 17.93 -21.58 20.05
C THR A 238 17.57 -20.10 19.85
N ASP A 239 18.55 -19.22 20.00
CA ASP A 239 18.35 -17.78 19.77
C ASP A 239 17.92 -17.48 18.33
N GLU A 240 18.36 -18.29 17.36
CA GLU A 240 18.00 -18.18 15.96
C GLU A 240 16.52 -18.52 15.75
N GLU A 241 16.04 -19.61 16.32
CA GLU A 241 14.62 -20.01 16.22
C GLU A 241 13.70 -19.03 16.91
N LYS A 242 14.12 -18.48 18.06
CA LYS A 242 13.40 -17.38 18.74
C LYS A 242 13.31 -16.16 17.83
N GLN A 243 14.40 -15.78 17.17
CA GLN A 243 14.41 -14.66 16.24
C GLN A 243 13.52 -14.93 15.03
N ASN A 244 13.60 -16.12 14.43
CA ASN A 244 12.77 -16.54 13.31
C ASN A 244 11.28 -16.51 13.66
N LEU A 245 10.92 -16.99 14.86
CA LEU A 245 9.53 -16.94 15.35
C LEU A 245 9.06 -15.49 15.52
N ALA A 246 9.89 -14.62 16.12
CA ALA A 246 9.53 -13.21 16.26
C ALA A 246 9.39 -12.50 14.91
N GLU A 247 10.21 -12.86 13.92
CA GLU A 247 10.17 -12.27 12.59
C GLU A 247 8.90 -12.67 11.83
N ILE A 248 8.52 -13.95 11.83
CA ILE A 248 7.29 -14.40 11.17
C ILE A 248 6.05 -13.90 11.88
N LEU A 249 6.03 -13.84 13.22
CA LEU A 249 4.92 -13.23 13.95
C LEU A 249 4.75 -11.76 13.57
N THR A 250 5.86 -11.03 13.38
CA THR A 250 5.83 -9.63 12.93
C THR A 250 5.28 -9.49 11.51
N GLU A 251 5.68 -10.39 10.60
CA GLU A 251 5.14 -10.42 9.23
C GLU A 251 3.65 -10.77 9.26
N TYR A 252 3.24 -11.72 10.10
CA TYR A 252 1.84 -12.08 10.27
C TYR A 252 0.99 -10.91 10.78
N VAL A 253 1.50 -10.14 11.75
CA VAL A 253 0.84 -8.92 12.22
C VAL A 253 0.60 -7.93 11.08
N GLN A 254 1.59 -7.73 10.18
CA GLN A 254 1.42 -6.86 9.00
C GLN A 254 0.37 -7.36 8.00
N VAL A 255 0.13 -8.66 7.96
CA VAL A 255 -0.97 -9.25 7.18
C VAL A 255 -2.31 -9.02 7.86
N LEU A 256 -2.39 -9.27 9.17
CA LEU A 256 -3.64 -9.21 9.95
C LEU A 256 -4.19 -7.79 10.10
N ILE A 257 -3.32 -6.78 10.21
CA ILE A 257 -3.73 -5.37 10.44
C ILE A 257 -4.57 -4.80 9.29
N VAL A 258 -4.55 -5.44 8.12
CA VAL A 258 -5.36 -5.05 6.96
C VAL A 258 -6.85 -5.41 7.16
N PHE A 259 -7.15 -6.33 8.09
CA PHE A 259 -8.48 -6.83 8.37
C PHE A 259 -8.98 -6.29 9.72
N PRO A 260 -9.96 -5.36 9.72
CA PRO A 260 -10.45 -4.73 10.97
C PRO A 260 -10.96 -5.74 12.00
N ASP A 261 -11.63 -6.81 11.57
CA ASP A 261 -12.13 -7.91 12.42
C ASP A 261 -11.01 -8.75 13.05
N ARG A 262 -9.77 -8.62 12.59
CA ARG A 262 -8.60 -9.38 13.05
C ARG A 262 -7.66 -8.59 13.95
N LEU A 263 -7.94 -7.32 14.24
CA LEU A 263 -7.03 -6.45 15.00
C LEU A 263 -6.72 -6.97 16.41
N SER A 264 -7.70 -7.52 17.13
CA SER A 264 -7.47 -8.12 18.45
C SER A 264 -6.53 -9.32 18.38
N PHE A 265 -6.64 -10.13 17.34
CA PHE A 265 -5.75 -11.26 17.10
C PHE A 265 -4.35 -10.78 16.65
N ALA A 266 -4.27 -9.71 15.87
CA ALA A 266 -2.99 -9.07 15.53
C ALA A 266 -2.27 -8.56 16.80
N GLU A 267 -2.99 -7.97 17.76
CA GLU A 267 -2.42 -7.58 19.05
C GLU A 267 -1.85 -8.78 19.82
N GLU A 268 -2.58 -9.89 19.88
CA GLU A 268 -2.10 -11.12 20.51
C GLU A 268 -0.77 -11.57 19.89
N LYS A 269 -0.69 -11.64 18.56
CA LYS A 269 0.52 -12.06 17.85
C LYS A 269 1.68 -11.08 18.00
N ALA A 270 1.40 -9.78 18.01
CA ALA A 270 2.42 -8.77 18.27
C ALA A 270 2.98 -8.86 19.70
N ARG A 271 2.13 -9.14 20.69
CA ARG A 271 2.56 -9.37 22.07
C ARG A 271 3.31 -10.69 22.24
N GLU A 272 2.93 -11.76 21.51
CA GLU A 272 3.68 -13.02 21.44
C GLU A 272 5.10 -12.75 20.91
N ALA A 273 5.25 -12.00 19.81
CA ALA A 273 6.56 -11.59 19.29
C ALA A 273 7.36 -10.75 20.30
N LEU A 274 6.71 -9.83 21.00
CA LEU A 274 7.37 -8.99 22.01
C LEU A 274 7.86 -9.82 23.21
N ALA A 275 7.11 -10.82 23.65
CA ALA A 275 7.46 -11.68 24.79
C ALA A 275 8.77 -12.44 24.54
N ILE A 276 9.06 -12.81 23.30
CA ILE A 276 10.31 -13.49 22.92
C ILE A 276 11.52 -12.64 23.32
N TYR A 277 11.45 -11.30 23.16
CA TYR A 277 12.53 -10.39 23.53
C TYR A 277 12.53 -10.00 25.02
N SER A 278 11.37 -10.05 25.68
CA SER A 278 11.23 -9.65 27.09
C SER A 278 11.87 -10.66 28.04
N SER A 279 12.02 -11.91 27.63
CA SER A 279 12.68 -12.98 28.42
C SER A 279 14.21 -12.87 28.43
N SER A 280 14.80 -12.08 27.53
CA SER A 280 16.26 -11.93 27.41
C SER A 280 16.75 -10.70 28.15
N LYS A 281 17.71 -10.87 29.09
CA LYS A 281 18.32 -9.74 29.82
C LYS A 281 19.11 -8.80 28.90
N ILE A 282 19.62 -9.30 27.77
CA ILE A 282 20.40 -8.55 26.79
C ILE A 282 19.89 -8.96 25.39
N ILE A 283 19.41 -7.99 24.62
CA ILE A 283 19.02 -8.22 23.23
C ILE A 283 20.30 -8.18 22.38
N PRO A 284 20.63 -9.25 21.63
CA PRO A 284 21.78 -9.24 20.73
C PRO A 284 21.67 -8.10 19.71
N LEU A 285 22.79 -7.45 19.37
CA LEU A 285 22.81 -6.35 18.40
C LEU A 285 22.15 -6.71 17.05
N LYS A 286 22.33 -7.95 16.60
CA LYS A 286 21.71 -8.49 15.38
C LYS A 286 20.16 -8.53 15.45
N SER A 287 19.61 -8.68 16.66
CA SER A 287 18.15 -8.79 16.88
C SER A 287 17.47 -7.47 17.20
N ILE A 288 18.24 -6.38 17.42
CA ILE A 288 17.68 -5.06 17.76
C ILE A 288 16.75 -4.57 16.67
N PHE A 289 17.10 -4.77 15.41
CA PHE A 289 16.29 -4.31 14.29
C PHE A 289 14.90 -4.96 14.27
N THR A 290 14.85 -6.29 14.42
CA THR A 290 13.57 -7.03 14.49
C THR A 290 12.79 -6.65 15.75
N PHE A 291 13.45 -6.50 16.88
CA PHE A 291 12.79 -6.05 18.12
C PHE A 291 12.13 -4.67 17.96
N VAL A 292 12.83 -3.71 17.37
CA VAL A 292 12.27 -2.37 17.11
C VAL A 292 11.12 -2.45 16.09
N LYS A 293 11.22 -3.33 15.09
CA LYS A 293 10.12 -3.61 14.15
C LYS A 293 8.89 -4.15 14.88
N VAL A 294 9.05 -5.10 15.82
CA VAL A 294 7.95 -5.62 16.67
C VAL A 294 7.27 -4.49 17.45
N LEU A 295 8.06 -3.61 18.08
CA LEU A 295 7.51 -2.47 18.82
C LEU A 295 6.68 -1.54 17.94
N ASN A 296 7.15 -1.27 16.73
CA ASN A 296 6.42 -0.46 15.76
C ASN A 296 5.10 -1.11 15.34
N GLU A 297 5.12 -2.38 14.97
CA GLU A 297 3.90 -3.07 14.53
C GLU A 297 2.89 -3.22 15.66
N LEU A 298 3.35 -3.44 16.91
CA LEU A 298 2.45 -3.42 18.07
C LEU A 298 1.85 -2.02 18.29
N GLY A 299 2.65 -0.96 18.09
CA GLY A 299 2.15 0.42 18.09
C GLY A 299 1.05 0.62 17.06
N ASN A 300 1.27 0.17 15.82
CA ASN A 300 0.29 0.28 14.74
C ASN A 300 -1.03 -0.45 15.08
N VAL A 301 -0.96 -1.69 15.56
CA VAL A 301 -2.16 -2.46 15.95
C VAL A 301 -2.91 -1.79 17.09
N LEU A 302 -2.21 -1.27 18.11
CA LEU A 302 -2.85 -0.58 19.23
C LEU A 302 -3.48 0.75 18.80
N ASP A 303 -2.87 1.44 17.83
CA ASP A 303 -3.45 2.64 17.22
C ASP A 303 -4.76 2.33 16.50
N GLU A 304 -4.80 1.28 15.67
CA GLU A 304 -6.03 0.83 14.99
C GLU A 304 -7.11 0.36 15.97
N LEU A 305 -6.73 -0.21 17.13
CA LEU A 305 -7.64 -0.57 18.21
C LEU A 305 -8.10 0.62 19.08
N GLY A 306 -7.68 1.85 18.77
CA GLY A 306 -8.00 3.03 19.58
C GLY A 306 -7.27 3.12 20.91
N LYS A 307 -6.30 2.22 21.18
CA LYS A 307 -5.49 2.20 22.42
C LYS A 307 -4.31 3.17 22.33
N TYR A 308 -4.60 4.45 22.07
CA TYR A 308 -3.62 5.48 21.67
C TYR A 308 -2.47 5.69 22.67
N GLN A 309 -2.77 5.66 23.98
CA GLN A 309 -1.75 5.86 25.01
C GLN A 309 -0.73 4.71 25.05
N ASP A 310 -1.19 3.49 24.84
CA ASP A 310 -0.30 2.32 24.81
C ASP A 310 0.49 2.28 23.49
N ALA A 311 -0.13 2.60 22.37
CA ALA A 311 0.56 2.75 21.07
C ALA A 311 1.74 3.74 21.20
N GLU A 312 1.50 4.91 21.78
CA GLU A 312 2.51 5.93 22.00
C GLU A 312 3.71 5.43 22.81
N LYS A 313 3.47 4.64 23.88
CA LYS A 313 4.55 4.05 24.69
C LYS A 313 5.47 3.16 23.85
N PHE A 314 4.90 2.37 22.92
CA PHE A 314 5.68 1.47 22.09
C PHE A 314 6.46 2.20 21.01
N TYR A 315 5.88 3.23 20.36
CA TYR A 315 6.62 4.07 19.42
C TYR A 315 7.80 4.78 20.10
N LYS A 316 7.55 5.43 21.25
CA LYS A 316 8.62 6.11 22.02
C LYS A 316 9.73 5.14 22.45
N LYS A 317 9.35 3.92 22.88
CA LYS A 317 10.33 2.87 23.23
C LYS A 317 11.18 2.48 22.01
N GLY A 318 10.56 2.30 20.84
CA GLY A 318 11.27 1.99 19.59
C GLY A 318 12.25 3.09 19.19
N ILE A 319 11.82 4.36 19.24
CA ILE A 319 12.65 5.53 18.96
C ILE A 319 13.84 5.59 19.93
N GLY A 320 13.60 5.46 21.25
CA GLY A 320 14.65 5.50 22.27
C GLY A 320 15.71 4.41 22.13
N ILE A 321 15.29 3.18 21.73
CA ILE A 321 16.23 2.10 21.41
C ILE A 321 17.09 2.49 20.21
N PHE A 322 16.47 3.05 19.17
CA PHE A 322 17.18 3.47 17.96
C PHE A 322 18.20 4.56 18.26
N GLU A 323 17.86 5.55 19.07
CA GLU A 323 18.76 6.62 19.51
C GLU A 323 19.93 6.08 20.36
N LYS A 324 19.67 5.12 21.24
CA LYS A 324 20.69 4.49 22.09
C LYS A 324 21.74 3.71 21.29
N TYR A 325 21.28 2.88 20.34
CA TYR A 325 22.17 1.98 19.59
C TYR A 325 22.70 2.56 18.29
N ARG A 326 22.08 3.66 17.78
CA ARG A 326 22.48 4.40 16.57
C ARG A 326 22.85 3.51 15.38
N PRO A 327 21.99 2.57 14.95
CA PRO A 327 22.30 1.73 13.81
C PRO A 327 22.49 2.57 12.54
N LYS A 328 23.36 2.11 11.64
CA LYS A 328 23.67 2.81 10.38
C LYS A 328 22.44 3.00 9.50
N ASN A 329 21.60 1.96 9.41
CA ASN A 329 20.36 2.02 8.63
C ASN A 329 19.25 2.71 9.45
N LYS A 330 18.88 3.91 9.04
CA LYS A 330 17.84 4.73 9.71
C LYS A 330 16.43 4.56 9.09
N ALA A 331 16.25 3.70 8.10
CA ALA A 331 14.96 3.52 7.42
C ALA A 331 13.83 3.15 8.39
N LEU A 332 14.12 2.26 9.37
CA LEU A 332 13.17 1.88 10.40
C LEU A 332 12.83 3.03 11.34
N LEU A 333 13.81 3.88 11.70
CA LEU A 333 13.54 5.10 12.48
C LEU A 333 12.59 6.02 11.74
N ALA A 334 12.82 6.23 10.44
CA ALA A 334 11.93 7.04 9.62
C ALA A 334 10.51 6.46 9.58
N LYS A 335 10.38 5.11 9.53
CA LYS A 335 9.07 4.45 9.59
C LYS A 335 8.38 4.69 10.93
N ILE A 336 9.06 4.49 12.06
CA ILE A 336 8.48 4.69 13.39
C ILE A 336 8.06 6.15 13.59
N LEU A 337 8.90 7.10 13.19
CA LEU A 337 8.55 8.53 13.28
C LEU A 337 7.33 8.88 12.45
N HIS A 338 7.18 8.27 11.27
CA HIS A 338 6.02 8.43 10.42
C HIS A 338 4.75 7.85 11.08
N ASP A 339 4.80 6.61 11.55
CA ASP A 339 3.67 5.91 12.16
C ASP A 339 3.25 6.62 13.48
N TYR A 340 4.23 7.04 14.30
CA TYR A 340 3.99 7.85 15.49
C TYR A 340 3.35 9.20 15.18
N ALA A 341 3.76 9.86 14.12
CA ALA A 341 3.15 11.12 13.71
C ALA A 341 1.68 10.95 13.27
N ILE A 342 1.32 9.82 12.64
CA ILE A 342 -0.07 9.51 12.31
C ILE A 342 -0.89 9.39 13.59
N LEU A 343 -0.40 8.68 14.61
CA LEU A 343 -1.04 8.63 15.93
C LEU A 343 -1.24 10.02 16.52
N LEU A 344 -0.18 10.84 16.56
CA LEU A 344 -0.23 12.21 17.09
C LEU A 344 -1.23 13.09 16.35
N SER A 345 -1.39 12.89 15.03
CA SER A 345 -2.29 13.68 14.19
C SER A 345 -3.78 13.50 14.52
N LYS A 346 -4.14 12.50 15.33
CA LYS A 346 -5.50 12.26 15.83
C LYS A 346 -5.87 13.24 16.95
N ASP A 347 -4.87 13.80 17.65
CA ASP A 347 -5.04 14.87 18.64
C ASP A 347 -4.60 16.22 18.05
N PHE A 348 -5.57 17.12 17.83
CA PHE A 348 -5.31 18.43 17.25
C PHE A 348 -4.35 19.30 18.07
N SER A 349 -4.29 19.10 19.39
CA SER A 349 -3.36 19.82 20.27
C SER A 349 -1.89 19.43 20.01
N ARG A 350 -1.63 18.27 19.42
CA ARG A 350 -0.31 17.73 19.13
C ARG A 350 0.11 17.89 17.67
N PHE A 351 -0.56 18.77 16.94
CA PHE A 351 -0.30 19.03 15.52
C PHE A 351 1.18 19.33 15.22
N ASP A 352 1.82 20.20 16.01
CA ASP A 352 3.18 20.63 15.75
C ASP A 352 4.20 19.52 16.05
N GLU A 353 3.92 18.67 17.05
CA GLU A 353 4.72 17.47 17.34
C GLU A 353 4.61 16.44 16.20
N ALA A 354 3.39 16.20 15.69
CA ALA A 354 3.17 15.34 14.53
C ALA A 354 3.91 15.87 13.28
N LYS A 355 3.80 17.17 13.02
CA LYS A 355 4.47 17.85 11.91
C LYS A 355 6.00 17.67 11.99
N GLU A 356 6.59 17.86 13.17
CA GLU A 356 8.03 17.68 13.39
C GLU A 356 8.46 16.23 13.13
N CYS A 357 7.71 15.25 13.61
CA CYS A 357 8.00 13.83 13.37
C CYS A 357 7.97 13.48 11.89
N LEU A 358 6.98 13.99 11.12
CA LEU A 358 6.90 13.76 9.68
C LEU A 358 8.08 14.41 8.92
N TYR A 359 8.47 15.63 9.28
CA TYR A 359 9.64 16.26 8.67
C TYR A 359 10.94 15.52 8.99
N LYS A 360 11.12 15.05 10.23
CA LYS A 360 12.27 14.21 10.59
C LYS A 360 12.30 12.93 9.78
N SER A 361 11.13 12.26 9.64
CA SER A 361 10.98 11.06 8.82
C SER A 361 11.32 11.33 7.36
N LEU A 362 10.78 12.41 6.79
CA LEU A 362 11.03 12.81 5.40
C LEU A 362 12.52 13.07 5.16
N LYS A 363 13.15 13.88 6.01
CA LYS A 363 14.57 14.19 5.92
C LYS A 363 15.44 12.93 5.97
N ILE A 364 15.17 12.01 6.90
CA ILE A 364 15.91 10.75 6.98
C ILE A 364 15.76 9.95 5.67
N ARG A 365 14.57 9.93 5.07
CA ARG A 365 14.30 9.21 3.81
C ARG A 365 14.98 9.87 2.61
N GLU A 366 15.04 11.21 2.58
CA GLU A 366 15.74 11.96 1.54
C GLU A 366 17.27 11.80 1.63
N ASP A 367 17.83 11.86 2.85
CA ASP A 367 19.26 11.72 3.11
C ASP A 367 19.79 10.27 2.92
N PHE A 368 18.90 9.30 2.74
CA PHE A 368 19.29 7.91 2.58
C PHE A 368 20.07 7.73 1.27
N VAL A 369 21.37 7.42 1.40
CA VAL A 369 22.24 7.12 0.26
C VAL A 369 21.86 5.76 -0.31
N ILE A 370 21.50 5.71 -1.55
CA ILE A 370 20.85 4.59 -2.21
C ILE A 370 21.88 3.74 -2.92
N THR A 371 21.75 2.41 -2.73
CA THR A 371 22.01 1.45 -3.81
C THR A 371 20.81 1.49 -4.76
N ASP A 372 21.00 1.25 -6.05
CA ASP A 372 19.93 1.33 -7.06
C ASP A 372 18.68 0.49 -6.70
N THR A 373 18.84 -0.58 -5.89
CA THR A 373 17.75 -1.42 -5.35
C THR A 373 16.81 -0.71 -4.39
N ASP A 374 17.29 0.25 -3.62
CA ASP A 374 16.52 0.94 -2.60
C ASP A 374 15.77 2.19 -3.12
N TRP A 375 16.05 2.59 -4.38
CA TRP A 375 15.49 3.82 -4.96
C TRP A 375 13.96 3.82 -4.98
N VAL A 376 13.36 2.72 -5.40
CA VAL A 376 11.89 2.57 -5.46
C VAL A 376 11.29 2.62 -4.07
N ILE A 377 11.81 1.81 -3.15
CA ILE A 377 11.33 1.73 -1.76
C ILE A 377 11.48 3.09 -1.08
N LYS A 378 12.59 3.79 -1.32
CA LYS A 378 12.81 5.15 -0.83
C LYS A 378 11.75 6.11 -1.36
N ASN A 379 11.55 6.18 -2.68
CA ASN A 379 10.62 7.13 -3.29
C ASN A 379 9.17 6.88 -2.87
N ILE A 380 8.75 5.62 -2.77
CA ILE A 380 7.43 5.28 -2.22
C ILE A 380 7.31 5.75 -0.78
N SER A 381 8.34 5.51 0.01
CA SER A 381 8.33 5.92 1.42
C SER A 381 8.29 7.43 1.57
N ILE A 382 8.96 8.18 0.70
CA ILE A 382 8.89 9.65 0.61
C ILE A 382 7.48 10.08 0.22
N ALA A 383 6.90 9.50 -0.84
CA ALA A 383 5.56 9.83 -1.32
C ALA A 383 4.50 9.60 -0.22
N ARG A 384 4.57 8.48 0.50
CA ARG A 384 3.68 8.20 1.64
C ARG A 384 3.86 9.20 2.79
N THR A 385 5.10 9.63 3.06
CA THR A 385 5.35 10.63 4.12
C THR A 385 4.80 12.00 3.72
N LEU A 386 4.97 12.39 2.45
CA LEU A 386 4.39 13.61 1.91
C LEU A 386 2.86 13.58 1.92
N LEU A 387 2.23 12.42 1.60
CA LEU A 387 0.78 12.24 1.73
C LEU A 387 0.33 12.47 3.18
N SER A 388 1.00 11.85 4.15
CA SER A 388 0.65 12.01 5.58
C SER A 388 0.87 13.45 6.07
N LEU A 389 1.93 14.11 5.59
CA LEU A 389 2.17 15.52 5.87
C LEU A 389 1.09 16.42 5.26
N GLY A 390 0.71 16.17 4.01
CA GLY A 390 -0.42 16.85 3.36
C GLY A 390 -1.73 16.68 4.14
N ASN A 391 -2.04 15.46 4.59
CA ASN A 391 -3.23 15.16 5.40
C ASN A 391 -3.21 15.88 6.76
N LEU A 392 -2.04 16.02 7.39
CA LEU A 392 -1.90 16.77 8.63
C LEU A 392 -2.10 18.27 8.39
N LEU A 393 -1.43 18.81 7.38
CA LEU A 393 -1.45 20.24 7.05
C LEU A 393 -2.82 20.71 6.56
N SER A 394 -3.59 19.86 5.85
CA SER A 394 -4.94 20.18 5.39
C SER A 394 -5.92 20.48 6.52
N LYS A 395 -5.63 20.02 7.75
CA LYS A 395 -6.47 20.29 8.93
C LYS A 395 -6.40 21.76 9.42
N ARG A 396 -5.47 22.58 8.91
CA ARG A 396 -5.32 24.00 9.26
C ARG A 396 -5.31 24.89 8.03
N ASN A 397 -6.24 25.84 7.94
CA ASN A 397 -6.42 26.71 6.77
C ASN A 397 -5.14 27.48 6.38
N ASN A 398 -4.35 27.91 7.36
CA ASN A 398 -3.08 28.63 7.10
C ASN A 398 -1.97 27.73 6.51
N SER A 399 -2.19 26.42 6.44
CA SER A 399 -1.24 25.44 5.91
C SER A 399 -1.72 24.76 4.61
N TRP A 400 -2.84 25.19 4.03
CA TRP A 400 -3.44 24.56 2.85
C TRP A 400 -2.53 24.61 1.61
N PHE A 401 -1.82 25.69 1.39
CA PHE A 401 -0.84 25.78 0.28
C PHE A 401 0.32 24.79 0.46
N GLU A 402 0.81 24.64 1.69
CA GLU A 402 1.86 23.66 2.02
C GLU A 402 1.33 22.23 1.85
N ALA A 403 0.06 21.96 2.25
CA ALA A 403 -0.60 20.68 2.04
C ALA A 403 -0.73 20.32 0.55
N ARG A 404 -1.18 21.29 -0.27
CA ARG A 404 -1.27 21.15 -1.73
C ARG A 404 0.10 20.83 -2.36
N ASP A 405 1.17 21.51 -1.93
CA ASP A 405 2.53 21.25 -2.38
C ASP A 405 2.98 19.81 -2.01
N CYS A 406 2.69 19.35 -0.79
CA CYS A 406 2.97 17.99 -0.36
C CYS A 406 2.26 16.93 -1.22
N TYR A 407 0.96 17.10 -1.49
CA TYR A 407 0.22 16.20 -2.37
C TYR A 407 0.76 16.22 -3.80
N SER A 408 1.06 17.40 -4.34
CA SER A 408 1.60 17.55 -5.69
C SER A 408 2.98 16.89 -5.85
N LYS A 409 3.88 17.04 -4.87
CA LYS A 409 5.18 16.36 -4.82
C LYS A 409 5.02 14.85 -4.70
N SER A 410 4.09 14.38 -3.86
CA SER A 410 3.79 12.96 -3.71
C SER A 410 3.30 12.35 -5.02
N LEU A 411 2.37 13.01 -5.72
CA LEU A 411 1.89 12.62 -7.05
C LEU A 411 3.00 12.61 -8.10
N SER A 412 3.88 13.62 -8.09
CA SER A 412 5.02 13.68 -9.01
C SER A 412 5.94 12.47 -8.84
N ILE A 413 6.24 12.07 -7.60
CA ILE A 413 7.05 10.89 -7.30
C ILE A 413 6.35 9.62 -7.79
N LEU A 414 5.05 9.45 -7.51
CA LEU A 414 4.30 8.26 -7.96
C LEU A 414 4.17 8.22 -9.48
N ASN A 415 4.00 9.37 -10.13
CA ASN A 415 4.01 9.47 -11.59
C ASN A 415 5.38 9.09 -12.17
N GLU A 416 6.48 9.52 -11.56
CA GLU A 416 7.82 9.11 -11.96
C GLU A 416 7.99 7.60 -11.78
N LEU A 417 7.53 7.04 -10.66
CA LEU A 417 7.50 5.60 -10.43
C LEU A 417 6.63 4.89 -11.47
N SER A 418 5.45 5.38 -11.78
CA SER A 418 4.55 4.83 -12.80
C SER A 418 5.13 4.93 -14.20
N GLN A 419 5.79 6.01 -14.56
CA GLN A 419 6.52 6.18 -15.83
C GLN A 419 7.73 5.26 -15.94
N LYS A 420 8.29 4.85 -14.83
CA LYS A 420 9.34 3.84 -14.73
C LYS A 420 8.83 2.39 -14.59
N GLY A 421 7.51 1.99 -14.77
CA GLY A 421 6.88 0.63 -14.78
C GLY A 421 6.55 0.03 -13.44
N TYR A 422 6.69 0.81 -12.38
CA TYR A 422 6.30 0.34 -11.06
C TYR A 422 4.79 0.53 -10.88
N TYR A 423 4.00 -0.45 -11.26
CA TYR A 423 2.53 -0.39 -11.29
C TYR A 423 1.83 -0.75 -9.96
N GLY A 424 2.52 -0.92 -8.86
CA GLY A 424 1.91 -1.30 -7.58
C GLY A 424 1.31 -0.15 -6.76
N TYR A 425 1.32 1.12 -7.27
CA TYR A 425 1.01 2.31 -6.45
C TYR A 425 -0.19 3.11 -6.94
N GLN A 426 -0.99 2.55 -7.80
CA GLN A 426 -2.22 3.16 -8.32
C GLN A 426 -3.20 3.51 -7.19
N ARG A 427 -3.22 2.70 -6.12
CA ARG A 427 -4.00 2.93 -4.92
C ARG A 427 -3.58 4.21 -4.19
N GLU A 428 -2.28 4.36 -3.95
CA GLU A 428 -1.73 5.57 -3.31
C GLU A 428 -2.00 6.81 -4.16
N GLU A 429 -1.85 6.70 -5.47
CA GLU A 429 -2.16 7.79 -6.41
C GLU A 429 -3.64 8.19 -6.33
N ALA A 430 -4.56 7.22 -6.35
CA ALA A 430 -5.99 7.47 -6.20
C ALA A 430 -6.32 8.15 -4.86
N LYS A 431 -5.70 7.69 -3.77
CA LYS A 431 -5.87 8.26 -2.42
C LYS A 431 -5.35 9.70 -2.35
N ILE A 432 -4.17 9.99 -2.93
CA ILE A 432 -3.61 11.34 -2.94
C ILE A 432 -4.48 12.28 -3.76
N LEU A 433 -4.94 11.85 -4.94
CA LEU A 433 -5.84 12.63 -5.78
C LEU A 433 -7.17 12.94 -5.07
N SER A 434 -7.73 11.95 -4.35
CA SER A 434 -8.93 12.14 -3.54
C SER A 434 -8.74 13.19 -2.44
N ASN A 435 -7.63 13.13 -1.72
CA ASN A 435 -7.33 14.07 -0.63
C ASN A 435 -6.99 15.48 -1.19
N LEU A 436 -6.28 15.55 -2.30
CA LEU A 436 -6.01 16.81 -3.00
C LEU A 436 -7.32 17.46 -3.50
N ALA A 437 -8.22 16.66 -4.06
CA ALA A 437 -9.51 17.14 -4.53
C ALA A 437 -10.35 17.73 -3.37
N GLY A 438 -10.38 17.04 -2.23
CA GLY A 438 -11.04 17.55 -1.01
C GLY A 438 -10.42 18.86 -0.53
N LEU A 439 -9.09 18.94 -0.45
CA LEU A 439 -8.39 20.17 -0.09
C LEU A 439 -8.68 21.32 -1.06
N LEU A 440 -8.67 21.05 -2.37
CA LEU A 440 -8.99 22.06 -3.39
C LEU A 440 -10.45 22.52 -3.29
N ASN A 441 -11.37 21.63 -2.93
CA ASN A 441 -12.76 22.00 -2.66
C ASN A 441 -12.86 22.93 -1.44
N ASP A 442 -12.17 22.62 -0.35
CA ASP A 442 -12.13 23.49 0.84
C ASP A 442 -11.53 24.88 0.51
N MET A 443 -10.45 24.90 -0.30
CA MET A 443 -9.84 26.14 -0.79
C MET A 443 -10.77 26.93 -1.72
N ALA A 444 -11.54 26.25 -2.54
CA ALA A 444 -12.50 26.86 -3.47
C ALA A 444 -13.62 27.62 -2.74
N GLY A 445 -13.96 27.23 -1.51
CA GLY A 445 -14.84 27.99 -0.63
C GLY A 445 -14.32 29.40 -0.29
N MET A 446 -13.00 29.64 -0.44
CA MET A 446 -12.37 30.96 -0.26
C MET A 446 -12.06 31.65 -1.60
N ASP A 447 -11.73 30.88 -2.64
CA ASP A 447 -11.46 31.37 -4.00
C ASP A 447 -12.16 30.48 -5.04
N ILE A 448 -13.25 30.98 -5.59
CA ILE A 448 -14.10 30.26 -6.56
C ILE A 448 -13.35 29.82 -7.81
N ASN A 449 -12.23 30.45 -8.16
CA ASN A 449 -11.42 30.06 -9.31
C ASN A 449 -10.72 28.70 -9.15
N ILE A 450 -10.73 28.12 -7.96
CA ILE A 450 -10.13 26.81 -7.66
C ILE A 450 -11.10 25.65 -8.00
N TYR A 451 -12.41 25.89 -8.10
CA TYR A 451 -13.40 24.83 -8.40
C TYR A 451 -13.06 23.97 -9.64
N PRO A 452 -12.61 24.53 -10.78
CA PRO A 452 -12.27 23.71 -11.93
C PRO A 452 -11.09 22.75 -11.66
N GLU A 453 -10.14 23.16 -10.82
CA GLU A 453 -9.01 22.31 -10.43
C GLU A 453 -9.48 21.19 -9.48
N ALA A 454 -10.36 21.51 -8.53
CA ALA A 454 -10.97 20.52 -7.63
C ALA A 454 -11.76 19.47 -8.43
N GLU A 455 -12.63 19.92 -9.34
CA GLU A 455 -13.41 19.02 -10.22
C GLU A 455 -12.51 18.09 -11.04
N LYS A 456 -11.45 18.63 -11.64
CA LYS A 456 -10.47 17.84 -12.38
C LYS A 456 -9.78 16.79 -11.51
N ALA A 457 -9.41 17.14 -10.28
CA ALA A 457 -8.78 16.23 -9.35
C ALA A 457 -9.73 15.09 -8.94
N TYR A 458 -11.02 15.39 -8.68
CA TYR A 458 -12.05 14.39 -8.42
C TYR A 458 -12.21 13.41 -9.58
N LEU A 459 -12.33 13.93 -10.81
CA LEU A 459 -12.49 13.09 -12.01
C LEU A 459 -11.29 12.16 -12.23
N LEU A 460 -10.08 12.66 -12.01
CA LEU A 460 -8.87 11.84 -12.07
C LEU A 460 -8.84 10.75 -10.99
N ALA A 461 -9.25 11.09 -9.77
CA ALA A 461 -9.35 10.12 -8.67
C ALA A 461 -10.39 9.03 -8.99
N ILE A 462 -11.56 9.41 -9.51
CA ILE A 462 -12.63 8.48 -9.92
C ILE A 462 -12.14 7.53 -11.03
N ASP A 463 -11.46 8.04 -12.06
CA ASP A 463 -10.86 7.20 -13.12
C ASP A 463 -9.87 6.17 -12.55
N LYS A 464 -9.03 6.59 -11.59
CA LYS A 464 -8.10 5.69 -10.93
C LYS A 464 -8.79 4.61 -10.11
N TYR A 465 -9.82 4.95 -9.31
CA TYR A 465 -10.58 3.95 -8.54
C TYR A 465 -11.37 3.00 -9.45
N LYS A 466 -11.93 3.45 -10.57
CA LYS A 466 -12.60 2.57 -11.54
C LYS A 466 -11.62 1.55 -12.14
N LYS A 467 -10.41 1.97 -12.49
CA LYS A 467 -9.36 1.04 -12.97
C LYS A 467 -8.88 0.07 -11.89
N LEU A 468 -8.83 0.51 -10.64
CA LEU A 468 -8.53 -0.39 -9.51
C LEU A 468 -9.64 -1.41 -9.31
N GLU A 469 -10.91 -1.03 -9.45
CA GLU A 469 -12.05 -1.94 -9.34
C GLU A 469 -12.07 -3.00 -10.46
N GLU A 470 -11.59 -2.65 -11.67
CA GLU A 470 -11.43 -3.61 -12.78
C GLU A 470 -10.33 -4.66 -12.49
N THR A 471 -9.27 -4.27 -11.79
CA THR A 471 -8.11 -5.15 -11.51
C THR A 471 -8.21 -5.86 -10.16
N GLU A 472 -8.85 -5.25 -9.18
CA GLU A 472 -8.99 -5.71 -7.79
C GLU A 472 -10.43 -5.50 -7.30
N PRO A 473 -11.44 -6.23 -7.83
CA PRO A 473 -12.84 -6.01 -7.50
C PRO A 473 -13.13 -6.14 -6.00
N GLY A 474 -13.88 -5.19 -5.44
CA GLY A 474 -14.33 -5.20 -4.06
C GLY A 474 -13.25 -4.94 -3.01
N VAL A 475 -12.06 -4.45 -3.41
CA VAL A 475 -10.96 -4.17 -2.45
C VAL A 475 -11.06 -2.76 -1.86
N TYR A 476 -11.61 -1.79 -2.60
CA TYR A 476 -11.62 -0.37 -2.20
C TYR A 476 -13.00 0.30 -2.17
N PRO A 477 -14.10 -0.41 -1.93
CA PRO A 477 -15.44 0.15 -2.08
C PRO A 477 -15.68 1.33 -1.14
N HIS A 478 -15.21 1.27 0.11
CA HIS A 478 -15.35 2.32 1.11
C HIS A 478 -14.64 3.63 0.72
N HIS A 479 -13.42 3.54 0.17
CA HIS A 479 -12.70 4.74 -0.29
C HIS A 479 -13.34 5.33 -1.55
N PHE A 480 -13.81 4.49 -2.45
CA PHE A 480 -14.45 4.92 -3.68
C PHE A 480 -15.81 5.57 -3.42
N SER A 481 -16.62 5.01 -2.53
CA SER A 481 -17.90 5.61 -2.14
C SER A 481 -17.73 7.00 -1.50
N ARG A 482 -16.74 7.13 -0.59
CA ARG A 482 -16.42 8.43 0.03
C ARG A 482 -15.94 9.47 -1.00
N LEU A 483 -15.16 9.06 -2.00
CA LEU A 483 -14.75 9.93 -3.10
C LEU A 483 -15.97 10.42 -3.91
N LEU A 484 -16.90 9.51 -4.27
CA LEU A 484 -18.13 9.84 -4.99
C LEU A 484 -19.04 10.78 -4.18
N GLN A 485 -19.15 10.55 -2.87
CA GLN A 485 -19.88 11.43 -1.96
C GLN A 485 -19.29 12.85 -1.96
N ASN A 486 -17.98 12.98 -1.79
CA ASN A 486 -17.32 14.30 -1.76
C ASN A 486 -17.45 15.00 -3.12
N TYR A 487 -17.32 14.26 -4.21
CA TYR A 487 -17.56 14.82 -5.54
C TYR A 487 -19.01 15.23 -5.76
N GLY A 488 -19.98 14.44 -5.28
CA GLY A 488 -21.39 14.81 -5.29
C GLY A 488 -21.67 16.11 -4.51
N THR A 489 -20.97 16.31 -3.38
CA THR A 489 -21.06 17.57 -2.60
C THR A 489 -20.51 18.76 -3.41
N LEU A 490 -19.34 18.63 -4.04
CA LEU A 490 -18.81 19.65 -4.94
C LEU A 490 -19.78 19.98 -6.07
N LEU A 491 -20.37 18.97 -6.72
CA LEU A 491 -21.33 19.16 -7.82
C LEU A 491 -22.59 19.90 -7.35
N LYS A 492 -23.06 19.61 -6.12
CA LYS A 492 -24.17 20.33 -5.49
C LYS A 492 -23.83 21.82 -5.29
N GLU A 493 -22.62 22.14 -4.84
CA GLU A 493 -22.12 23.52 -4.69
C GLU A 493 -22.03 24.25 -6.03
N LEU A 494 -21.67 23.54 -7.10
CA LEU A 494 -21.61 24.04 -8.47
C LEU A 494 -23.00 24.14 -9.16
N GLY A 495 -24.08 23.71 -8.50
CA GLY A 495 -25.41 23.65 -9.07
C GLY A 495 -25.63 22.56 -10.12
N LYS A 496 -24.73 21.59 -10.23
CA LYS A 496 -24.79 20.40 -11.11
C LYS A 496 -25.59 19.28 -10.41
N ASP A 497 -26.81 19.58 -9.97
CA ASP A 497 -27.58 18.75 -9.05
C ASP A 497 -27.95 17.36 -9.59
N GLN A 498 -28.13 17.19 -10.90
CA GLN A 498 -28.41 15.89 -11.52
C GLN A 498 -27.18 14.97 -11.47
N GLU A 499 -26.00 15.54 -11.68
CA GLU A 499 -24.75 14.79 -11.58
C GLU A 499 -24.43 14.46 -10.11
N ALA A 500 -24.75 15.35 -9.17
CA ALA A 500 -24.65 15.12 -7.73
C ALA A 500 -25.55 13.95 -7.31
N GLU A 501 -26.85 13.95 -7.71
CA GLU A 501 -27.80 12.84 -7.43
C GLU A 501 -27.22 11.49 -7.90
N LYS A 502 -26.65 11.45 -9.12
CA LYS A 502 -26.05 10.22 -9.68
C LYS A 502 -24.87 9.72 -8.85
N ASN A 503 -23.97 10.60 -8.43
CA ASN A 503 -22.80 10.22 -7.62
C ASN A 503 -23.20 9.75 -6.23
N PHE A 504 -24.17 10.40 -5.58
CA PHE A 504 -24.69 9.95 -4.28
C PHE A 504 -25.35 8.57 -4.38
N LEU A 505 -26.17 8.33 -5.41
CA LEU A 505 -26.78 7.01 -5.62
C LEU A 505 -25.75 5.91 -5.90
N GLU A 506 -24.70 6.20 -6.67
CA GLU A 506 -23.60 5.26 -6.90
C GLU A 506 -22.83 4.97 -5.60
N ALA A 507 -22.57 5.98 -4.77
CA ALA A 507 -21.93 5.83 -3.46
C ALA A 507 -22.77 4.95 -2.52
N ILE A 508 -24.08 5.19 -2.44
CA ILE A 508 -25.02 4.39 -1.63
C ILE A 508 -24.99 2.93 -2.08
N LYS A 509 -25.10 2.68 -3.38
CA LYS A 509 -25.09 1.34 -3.95
C LYS A 509 -23.80 0.58 -3.58
N ILE A 510 -22.65 1.24 -3.64
CA ILE A 510 -21.36 0.65 -3.25
C ILE A 510 -21.35 0.33 -1.76
N LEU A 511 -21.78 1.26 -0.91
CA LEU A 511 -21.82 1.07 0.54
C LEU A 511 -22.77 -0.07 0.95
N GLU A 512 -23.96 -0.12 0.35
CA GLU A 512 -24.93 -1.20 0.61
C GLU A 512 -24.41 -2.58 0.15
N SER A 513 -23.53 -2.64 -0.85
CA SER A 513 -22.91 -3.90 -1.28
C SER A 513 -21.88 -4.47 -0.28
N ILE A 514 -21.39 -3.65 0.65
CA ILE A 514 -20.40 -4.02 1.68
C ILE A 514 -20.96 -3.94 3.09
N GLU A 515 -22.24 -3.61 3.20
CA GLU A 515 -22.97 -3.53 4.47
C GLU A 515 -23.01 -4.92 5.12
N GLY A 516 -22.45 -5.06 6.33
CA GLY A 516 -22.52 -6.27 7.15
C GLY A 516 -23.10 -5.94 8.51
N GLU A 517 -23.68 -6.93 9.21
CA GLU A 517 -24.42 -6.74 10.48
C GLU A 517 -23.61 -6.05 11.59
N GLU A 518 -22.27 -5.98 11.51
CA GLU A 518 -21.38 -5.41 12.54
C GLU A 518 -20.51 -4.25 12.01
N ASN A 519 -20.70 -3.78 10.77
CA ASN A 519 -19.85 -2.73 10.19
C ASN A 519 -20.42 -1.32 10.40
N PHE A 520 -20.27 -0.80 11.61
CA PHE A 520 -20.82 0.51 12.01
C PHE A 520 -20.24 1.70 11.23
N GLU A 521 -18.98 1.62 10.76
CA GLU A 521 -18.39 2.70 9.94
C GLU A 521 -19.10 2.84 8.59
N VAL A 522 -19.51 1.72 7.99
CA VAL A 522 -20.27 1.73 6.74
C VAL A 522 -21.66 2.35 6.96
N PHE A 523 -22.30 2.07 8.10
CA PHE A 523 -23.59 2.70 8.43
C PHE A 523 -23.49 4.21 8.55
N ASP A 524 -22.45 4.73 9.19
CA ASP A 524 -22.22 6.18 9.31
C ASP A 524 -22.07 6.84 7.93
N ASP A 525 -21.27 6.24 7.04
CA ASP A 525 -21.09 6.73 5.68
C ASP A 525 -22.41 6.66 4.86
N ILE A 526 -23.19 5.59 4.99
CA ILE A 526 -24.52 5.48 4.35
C ILE A 526 -25.45 6.60 4.82
N VAL A 527 -25.52 6.83 6.14
CA VAL A 527 -26.34 7.90 6.72
C VAL A 527 -25.93 9.26 6.15
N LEU A 528 -24.63 9.52 6.09
CA LEU A 528 -24.11 10.79 5.61
C LEU A 528 -24.41 11.03 4.11
N VAL A 529 -24.25 10.02 3.26
CA VAL A 529 -24.55 10.13 1.82
C VAL A 529 -26.06 10.31 1.61
N LYS A 530 -26.88 9.52 2.34
CA LYS A 530 -28.36 9.63 2.26
C LYS A 530 -28.85 10.99 2.74
N ALA A 531 -28.23 11.57 3.77
CA ALA A 531 -28.55 12.92 4.22
C ALA A 531 -28.26 13.98 3.14
N ASN A 532 -27.10 13.92 2.49
CA ASN A 532 -26.78 14.82 1.37
C ASN A 532 -27.76 14.68 0.19
N LEU A 533 -28.20 13.46 -0.10
CA LEU A 533 -29.21 13.21 -1.15
C LEU A 533 -30.59 13.68 -0.72
N ALA A 534 -30.96 13.55 0.56
CA ALA A 534 -32.22 14.05 1.10
C ALA A 534 -32.31 15.57 0.98
N GLU A 535 -31.25 16.31 1.34
CA GLU A 535 -31.21 17.77 1.13
C GLU A 535 -31.44 18.16 -0.34
N LEU A 536 -30.92 17.37 -1.28
CA LEU A 536 -31.14 17.59 -2.70
C LEU A 536 -32.60 17.35 -3.10
N TYR A 537 -33.23 16.29 -2.56
CA TYR A 537 -34.65 15.99 -2.82
C TYR A 537 -35.57 17.01 -2.18
N GLU A 538 -35.27 17.53 -0.99
CA GLU A 538 -35.97 18.62 -0.35
C GLU A 538 -35.93 19.89 -1.21
N LYS A 539 -34.74 20.28 -1.70
CA LYS A 539 -34.53 21.44 -2.60
C LYS A 539 -35.43 21.38 -3.85
N TYR A 540 -35.68 20.20 -4.37
CA TYR A 540 -36.50 19.99 -5.58
C TYR A 540 -37.92 19.55 -5.29
N ASN A 541 -38.40 19.64 -4.04
CA ASN A 541 -39.74 19.23 -3.60
C ASN A 541 -40.08 17.77 -3.95
N LYS A 542 -39.08 16.88 -4.03
CA LYS A 542 -39.27 15.43 -4.24
C LYS A 542 -39.58 14.78 -2.89
N TYR A 543 -40.67 15.16 -2.25
CA TYR A 543 -40.95 14.80 -0.85
C TYR A 543 -41.11 13.31 -0.61
N ASP A 544 -41.68 12.54 -1.55
CA ASP A 544 -41.79 11.09 -1.40
C ASP A 544 -40.42 10.42 -1.25
N LYS A 545 -39.46 10.80 -2.11
CA LYS A 545 -38.08 10.29 -2.03
C LYS A 545 -37.33 10.78 -0.79
N PHE A 546 -37.59 12.04 -0.41
CA PHE A 546 -37.06 12.61 0.83
C PHE A 546 -37.52 11.80 2.05
N GLU A 547 -38.83 11.53 2.14
CA GLU A 547 -39.43 10.79 3.25
C GLU A 547 -38.86 9.38 3.34
N GLU A 548 -38.73 8.66 2.21
CA GLU A 548 -38.14 7.34 2.13
C GLU A 548 -36.70 7.32 2.67
N LEU A 549 -35.86 8.28 2.25
CA LEU A 549 -34.49 8.40 2.75
C LEU A 549 -34.43 8.72 4.25
N CYS A 550 -35.27 9.62 4.74
CA CYS A 550 -35.32 9.98 6.15
C CYS A 550 -35.74 8.81 7.04
N ILE A 551 -36.67 7.99 6.57
CA ILE A 551 -37.07 6.75 7.26
C ILE A 551 -35.87 5.81 7.39
N ASP A 552 -35.17 5.55 6.30
CA ASP A 552 -34.01 4.66 6.30
C ASP A 552 -32.84 5.22 7.14
N ILE A 553 -32.60 6.53 7.08
CA ILE A 553 -31.62 7.19 7.96
C ILE A 553 -31.98 6.98 9.43
N LEU A 554 -33.26 7.18 9.80
CA LEU A 554 -33.70 6.97 11.19
C LEU A 554 -33.56 5.52 11.63
N GLU A 555 -33.92 4.54 10.80
CA GLU A 555 -33.78 3.12 11.10
C GLU A 555 -32.32 2.79 11.44
N LYS A 556 -31.37 3.25 10.62
CA LYS A 556 -29.93 3.04 10.82
C LYS A 556 -29.41 3.79 12.06
N MET A 557 -29.80 5.04 12.24
CA MET A 557 -29.38 5.84 13.39
C MET A 557 -29.93 5.31 14.73
N ILE A 558 -31.15 4.78 14.76
CA ILE A 558 -31.70 4.10 15.95
C ILE A 558 -30.85 2.89 16.30
N LEU A 559 -30.43 2.10 15.29
CA LEU A 559 -29.56 0.93 15.50
C LEU A 559 -28.18 1.34 16.07
N LEU A 560 -27.54 2.33 15.45
CA LEU A 560 -26.24 2.86 15.88
C LEU A 560 -26.30 3.41 17.31
N PHE A 561 -27.29 4.24 17.60
CA PHE A 561 -27.48 4.84 18.92
C PHE A 561 -27.80 3.80 19.98
N THR A 562 -28.58 2.78 19.67
CA THR A 562 -28.92 1.71 20.62
C THR A 562 -27.67 0.90 21.00
N ASN A 563 -26.75 0.67 20.07
CA ASN A 563 -25.51 -0.08 20.29
C ASN A 563 -24.44 0.73 21.04
N ASN A 564 -24.28 2.02 20.71
CA ASN A 564 -23.31 2.89 21.37
C ASN A 564 -23.87 4.32 21.59
N PRO A 565 -24.74 4.50 22.59
CA PRO A 565 -25.41 5.78 22.81
C PRO A 565 -24.46 6.95 23.10
N GLN A 566 -23.33 6.70 23.79
CA GLN A 566 -22.38 7.76 24.16
C GLN A 566 -21.67 8.33 22.93
N PHE A 567 -21.40 7.50 21.95
CA PHE A 567 -20.71 7.88 20.74
C PHE A 567 -21.65 8.61 19.77
N TYR A 568 -22.87 8.09 19.59
CA TYR A 568 -23.81 8.57 18.58
C TYR A 568 -24.83 9.61 19.07
N GLU A 569 -24.83 9.99 20.37
CA GLU A 569 -25.80 10.96 20.93
C GLU A 569 -25.92 12.25 20.14
N ARG A 570 -24.79 12.85 19.79
CA ARG A 570 -24.75 14.13 19.07
C ARG A 570 -25.33 14.01 17.67
N ASP A 571 -24.95 12.99 16.92
CA ASP A 571 -25.35 12.84 15.52
C ASP A 571 -26.81 12.35 15.45
N PHE A 572 -27.21 11.48 16.35
CA PHE A 572 -28.61 11.07 16.48
C PHE A 572 -29.53 12.26 16.78
N LYS A 573 -29.11 13.14 17.68
CA LYS A 573 -29.84 14.38 17.98
C LYS A 573 -29.95 15.29 16.75
N ARG A 574 -28.87 15.48 16.00
CA ARG A 574 -28.87 16.29 14.76
C ARG A 574 -29.84 15.76 13.73
N VAL A 575 -29.89 14.44 13.51
CA VAL A 575 -30.85 13.82 12.59
C VAL A 575 -32.28 14.03 13.06
N ILE A 576 -32.55 13.84 14.35
CA ILE A 576 -33.88 14.09 14.95
C ILE A 576 -34.28 15.55 14.74
N ASP A 577 -33.41 16.51 15.07
CA ASP A 577 -33.68 17.94 14.95
C ASP A 577 -33.95 18.35 13.48
N TYR A 578 -33.19 17.82 12.52
CA TYR A 578 -33.39 18.05 11.09
C TYR A 578 -34.76 17.56 10.60
N ILE A 579 -35.11 16.30 10.94
CA ILE A 579 -36.40 15.71 10.55
C ILE A 579 -37.57 16.43 11.25
N ASN A 580 -37.39 16.84 12.51
CA ASN A 580 -38.39 17.67 13.21
C ASN A 580 -38.64 19.00 12.49
N GLY A 581 -37.56 19.68 12.08
CA GLY A 581 -37.64 20.91 11.31
C GLY A 581 -38.45 20.74 10.04
N PHE A 582 -38.20 19.67 9.29
CA PHE A 582 -38.96 19.33 8.09
C PHE A 582 -40.43 19.03 8.39
N CYS A 583 -40.73 18.19 9.38
CA CYS A 583 -42.11 17.88 9.78
C CYS A 583 -42.89 19.13 10.19
N GLN A 584 -42.24 20.05 10.91
CA GLN A 584 -42.87 21.34 11.29
C GLN A 584 -43.12 22.25 10.11
N ALA A 585 -42.11 22.41 9.20
CA ALA A 585 -42.24 23.28 8.01
C ALA A 585 -43.35 22.79 7.08
N HIS A 586 -43.52 21.50 6.91
CA HIS A 586 -44.52 20.88 6.03
C HIS A 586 -45.81 20.46 6.75
N LYS A 587 -45.95 20.78 8.07
CA LYS A 587 -47.12 20.44 8.92
C LYS A 587 -47.46 18.95 8.93
N ILE A 588 -46.45 18.08 8.87
CA ILE A 588 -46.62 16.63 8.94
C ILE A 588 -46.85 16.25 10.41
N LYS A 589 -48.01 15.64 10.70
CA LYS A 589 -48.39 15.23 12.06
C LYS A 589 -48.76 13.75 12.17
N ASN A 590 -48.69 13.02 11.08
CA ASN A 590 -48.97 11.60 11.00
C ASN A 590 -48.20 10.98 9.83
N GLY A 591 -48.13 9.65 9.78
CA GLY A 591 -47.44 8.92 8.75
C GLY A 591 -46.13 8.26 9.26
N LYS A 592 -45.57 7.35 8.45
CA LYS A 592 -44.45 6.52 8.86
C LYS A 592 -43.24 7.34 9.35
N LEU A 593 -42.89 8.41 8.63
CA LEU A 593 -41.77 9.28 9.03
C LEU A 593 -41.99 9.93 10.40
N PHE A 594 -43.21 10.46 10.61
CA PHE A 594 -43.56 11.13 11.88
C PHE A 594 -43.53 10.14 13.05
N ASP A 595 -44.09 8.94 12.87
CA ASP A 595 -44.12 7.90 13.91
C ASP A 595 -42.71 7.45 14.27
N MET A 596 -41.83 7.27 13.28
CA MET A 596 -40.41 6.90 13.53
C MET A 596 -39.62 8.03 14.18
N TYR A 597 -39.84 9.26 13.77
CA TYR A 597 -39.25 10.44 14.42
C TYR A 597 -39.68 10.52 15.89
N ALA A 598 -40.98 10.31 16.19
CA ALA A 598 -41.51 10.34 17.56
C ALA A 598 -40.85 9.23 18.42
N ASN A 599 -40.71 8.04 17.87
CA ASN A 599 -40.01 6.92 18.54
C ASN A 599 -38.54 7.24 18.80
N ALA A 600 -37.81 7.77 17.82
CA ALA A 600 -36.41 8.16 17.96
C ALA A 600 -36.23 9.27 19.02
N SER A 601 -37.12 10.24 19.05
CA SER A 601 -37.13 11.34 20.03
C SER A 601 -37.38 10.83 21.46
N ASP A 602 -38.30 9.87 21.64
CA ASP A 602 -38.58 9.24 22.94
C ASP A 602 -37.38 8.43 23.42
N LEU A 603 -36.70 7.71 22.51
CA LEU A 603 -35.48 6.95 22.82
C LEU A 603 -34.36 7.86 23.31
N LEU A 604 -34.12 8.99 22.63
CA LEU A 604 -33.12 9.98 23.03
C LEU A 604 -33.46 10.60 24.40
N ALA A 605 -34.72 10.98 24.62
CA ALA A 605 -35.17 11.57 25.88
C ALA A 605 -34.99 10.60 27.08
N LYS A 606 -35.30 9.32 26.89
CA LYS A 606 -35.07 8.27 27.90
C LYS A 606 -33.58 8.12 28.23
N TYR A 607 -32.72 8.19 27.23
CA TYR A 607 -31.26 8.12 27.42
C TYR A 607 -30.75 9.34 28.21
N GLU A 608 -31.11 10.56 27.78
CA GLU A 608 -30.72 11.80 28.47
C GLU A 608 -31.21 11.81 29.94
N GLN A 609 -32.44 11.33 30.19
CA GLN A 609 -32.97 11.18 31.56
C GLN A 609 -32.15 10.20 32.41
N LYS A 610 -31.71 9.08 31.80
CA LYS A 610 -30.84 8.08 32.50
C LYS A 610 -29.48 8.66 32.85
N ILE A 611 -28.87 9.47 31.95
CA ILE A 611 -27.60 10.15 32.23
C ILE A 611 -27.78 11.17 33.36
N ARG A 612 -28.80 12.02 33.28
CA ARG A 612 -29.08 12.99 34.37
C ARG A 612 -29.23 12.32 35.72
N ARG A 613 -29.95 11.20 35.79
CA ARG A 613 -30.07 10.43 37.07
C ARG A 613 -28.73 9.91 37.57
N LYS A 614 -27.81 9.49 36.68
CA LYS A 614 -26.46 9.03 37.07
C LYS A 614 -25.54 10.16 37.53
N LEU A 615 -25.79 11.40 37.13
CA LEU A 615 -25.01 12.57 37.56
C LEU A 615 -25.46 13.14 38.92
N TYR A 616 -26.68 12.81 39.39
CA TYR A 616 -27.24 13.30 40.63
C TYR A 616 -27.23 12.25 41.78
N TYR A 617 -26.71 11.05 41.51
CA TYR A 617 -26.40 10.00 42.50
C TYR A 617 -24.93 9.56 42.36
#